data_59db942a27b1609cbc78b3925777d486
#
_entry.id   59db942a27b1609cbc78b3925777d486
#
_cell.length_a   1.000
_cell.length_b   1.000
_cell.length_c   1.000
_cell.angle_alpha   90.00
_cell.angle_beta   90.00
_cell.angle_gamma   90.00
#
_symmetry.space_group_name_H-M   'P 1'
#
loop_
_entity.id
_entity.type
_entity.pdbx_description
1 polymer ?
#
loop_
_entity_poly.entity_id
_entity_poly.type
_entity_poly.pdbx_seq_one_letter_code
_entity_poly.pdbx_strand_id
1 'polypeptide(L)'
;MNMVDFWGFFQKQIYSNGEYSVAVFMDAVTKNPFKVCGENVPKAKNIKYHFIGELQVYKKTGEQTLKIVDYEIAELDSEKAFIEYLAMPPIRLGRAQGKKIYRLYGNMAVELLDNDPEVIYNAVFKNLMNGKKRYLHFIGEWKRQRKLLKITSFLVRYGVKRRDVVKLNDGVPLNKYDDLGEAVRDNPYFLMNVPGVYIDITICDEIAKKLHFPLNSPERIKAGVKYILRRAMQQGHMFMYSSGENGLVKEVSEFLHVQQNEVVSVLNSRPEELILEKDKEHGDYRIYLEYAHKWECGLAENIYRFLHRKTNDIISENEVQKFIETYQQE
;
A
#
# COMPACT_ATOMS: atom_id res chain seq x y z
N MET A 1 10.35 -23.01 -2.60
CA MET A 1 9.76 -22.32 -3.77
C MET A 1 10.89 -21.89 -4.68
N ASN A 2 10.91 -22.34 -5.95
CA ASN A 2 11.96 -21.93 -6.88
C ASN A 2 11.60 -20.56 -7.45
N MET A 3 12.14 -19.52 -6.82
CA MET A 3 12.10 -18.17 -7.40
C MET A 3 13.02 -18.17 -8.63
N VAL A 4 12.49 -17.67 -9.71
CA VAL A 4 13.22 -17.49 -10.98
C VAL A 4 13.07 -16.05 -11.44
N ASP A 5 14.04 -15.59 -12.20
CA ASP A 5 14.02 -14.27 -12.79
C ASP A 5 14.07 -14.36 -14.32
N PHE A 6 13.37 -13.43 -14.96
CA PHE A 6 13.29 -13.30 -16.40
C PHE A 6 13.39 -11.85 -16.85
N TRP A 7 14.04 -11.66 -17.97
CA TRP A 7 14.11 -10.37 -18.65
C TRP A 7 13.30 -10.42 -19.93
N GLY A 8 12.35 -9.51 -20.12
CA GLY A 8 11.52 -9.58 -21.31
C GLY A 8 10.83 -8.28 -21.69
N PHE A 9 10.30 -8.29 -22.93
CA PHE A 9 9.55 -7.20 -23.52
C PHE A 9 8.09 -7.59 -23.70
N PHE A 10 7.16 -6.70 -23.31
CA PHE A 10 5.74 -6.92 -23.48
C PHE A 10 5.38 -7.10 -24.97
N GLN A 11 4.64 -8.16 -25.29
CA GLN A 11 4.12 -8.43 -26.63
C GLN A 11 2.61 -8.19 -26.72
N LYS A 12 1.85 -8.94 -25.95
CA LYS A 12 0.38 -8.84 -25.94
C LYS A 12 -0.21 -9.30 -24.61
N GLN A 13 -1.35 -8.72 -24.29
CA GLN A 13 -2.20 -9.20 -23.21
C GLN A 13 -3.10 -10.33 -23.71
N ILE A 14 -3.23 -11.41 -22.93
CA ILE A 14 -4.12 -12.53 -23.21
C ILE A 14 -5.43 -12.36 -22.44
N TYR A 15 -5.32 -12.00 -21.16
CA TYR A 15 -6.45 -11.90 -20.24
C TYR A 15 -6.26 -10.77 -19.22
N SER A 16 -7.36 -10.16 -18.77
CA SER A 16 -7.38 -9.23 -17.63
C SER A 16 -8.79 -9.18 -17.04
N ASN A 17 -8.88 -9.18 -15.74
CA ASN A 17 -10.12 -8.93 -14.98
C ASN A 17 -10.01 -7.69 -14.07
N GLY A 18 -9.23 -6.70 -14.47
CA GLY A 18 -8.93 -5.49 -13.70
C GLY A 18 -7.63 -5.60 -12.93
N GLU A 19 -7.59 -6.35 -11.85
CA GLU A 19 -6.38 -6.49 -11.01
C GLU A 19 -5.42 -7.56 -11.54
N TYR A 20 -5.94 -8.72 -11.92
CA TYR A 20 -5.14 -9.85 -12.40
C TYR A 20 -5.07 -9.87 -13.93
N SER A 21 -3.89 -10.08 -14.46
CA SER A 21 -3.63 -10.14 -15.89
C SER A 21 -2.75 -11.32 -16.26
N VAL A 22 -2.94 -11.81 -17.49
CA VAL A 22 -2.03 -12.76 -18.16
C VAL A 22 -1.58 -12.14 -19.47
N ALA A 23 -0.26 -12.10 -19.66
CA ALA A 23 0.34 -11.50 -20.83
C ALA A 23 1.50 -12.35 -21.37
N VAL A 24 1.82 -12.15 -22.65
CA VAL A 24 2.99 -12.75 -23.31
C VAL A 24 4.10 -11.70 -23.34
N PHE A 25 5.27 -12.14 -22.94
CA PHE A 25 6.51 -11.39 -23.06
C PHE A 25 7.49 -12.14 -23.95
N MET A 26 8.34 -11.41 -24.62
CA MET A 26 9.47 -11.96 -25.38
C MET A 26 10.71 -11.94 -24.48
N ASP A 27 11.28 -13.08 -24.22
CA ASP A 27 12.53 -13.18 -23.46
C ASP A 27 13.64 -12.36 -24.12
N ALA A 28 14.36 -11.58 -23.33
CA ALA A 28 15.35 -10.66 -23.84
C ALA A 28 16.59 -11.38 -24.42
N VAL A 29 16.90 -12.58 -23.92
CA VAL A 29 18.06 -13.38 -24.31
C VAL A 29 17.69 -14.40 -25.39
N THR A 30 16.75 -15.29 -25.07
CA THR A 30 16.41 -16.44 -25.94
C THR A 30 15.50 -16.05 -27.11
N LYS A 31 14.84 -14.89 -27.05
CA LYS A 31 13.81 -14.43 -28.00
C LYS A 31 12.60 -15.34 -28.08
N ASN A 32 12.40 -16.22 -27.11
CA ASN A 32 11.23 -17.07 -27.02
C ASN A 32 10.09 -16.37 -26.28
N PRO A 33 8.82 -16.58 -26.69
CA PRO A 33 7.70 -16.06 -25.94
C PRO A 33 7.51 -16.85 -24.65
N PHE A 34 7.23 -16.14 -23.52
CA PHE A 34 6.82 -16.75 -22.27
C PHE A 34 5.61 -16.04 -21.68
N LYS A 35 4.82 -16.78 -20.92
CA LYS A 35 3.62 -16.24 -20.28
C LYS A 35 3.96 -15.74 -18.88
N VAL A 36 3.46 -14.56 -18.57
CA VAL A 36 3.55 -13.92 -17.26
C VAL A 36 2.14 -13.68 -16.74
N CYS A 37 1.89 -13.98 -15.49
CA CYS A 37 0.60 -13.75 -14.85
C CYS A 37 0.77 -13.15 -13.46
N GLY A 38 -0.23 -12.40 -13.02
CA GLY A 38 -0.25 -11.79 -11.69
C GLY A 38 -1.03 -10.49 -11.66
N GLU A 39 -0.92 -9.82 -10.51
CA GLU A 39 -1.47 -8.49 -10.33
C GLU A 39 -0.52 -7.45 -10.94
N ASN A 40 -1.08 -6.40 -11.55
CA ASN A 40 -0.31 -5.28 -12.10
C ASN A 40 0.77 -5.67 -13.14
N VAL A 41 0.52 -6.67 -13.97
CA VAL A 41 1.42 -7.02 -15.07
C VAL A 41 1.65 -5.82 -15.97
N PRO A 42 2.91 -5.40 -16.22
CA PRO A 42 3.20 -4.22 -17.03
C PRO A 42 2.83 -4.43 -18.49
N LYS A 43 2.39 -3.35 -19.18
CA LYS A 43 1.84 -3.42 -20.54
C LYS A 43 2.54 -2.49 -21.54
N ALA A 44 3.55 -1.75 -21.11
CA ALA A 44 4.24 -0.84 -22.02
C ALA A 44 5.16 -1.60 -22.96
N LYS A 45 5.02 -1.30 -24.26
CA LYS A 45 5.88 -1.86 -25.31
C LYS A 45 7.27 -1.21 -25.29
N ASN A 46 8.26 -1.91 -25.84
CA ASN A 46 9.64 -1.44 -25.97
C ASN A 46 10.38 -1.18 -24.65
N ILE A 47 9.77 -1.47 -23.51
CA ILE A 47 10.43 -1.41 -22.20
C ILE A 47 10.87 -2.82 -21.84
N LYS A 48 12.13 -2.96 -21.43
CA LYS A 48 12.69 -4.18 -20.89
C LYS A 48 12.37 -4.28 -19.42
N TYR A 49 11.67 -5.33 -19.03
CA TYR A 49 11.30 -5.63 -17.66
C TYR A 49 12.14 -6.76 -17.12
N HIS A 50 12.54 -6.65 -15.87
CA HIS A 50 13.09 -7.74 -15.06
C HIS A 50 11.99 -8.25 -14.14
N PHE A 51 11.60 -9.49 -14.31
CA PHE A 51 10.56 -10.14 -13.53
C PHE A 51 11.18 -11.08 -12.51
N ILE A 52 10.66 -11.02 -11.29
CA ILE A 52 10.95 -11.96 -10.20
C ILE A 52 9.65 -12.68 -9.88
N GLY A 53 9.66 -14.01 -9.88
CA GLY A 53 8.45 -14.77 -9.66
C GLY A 53 8.66 -16.27 -9.55
N GLU A 54 7.55 -16.99 -9.52
CA GLU A 54 7.50 -18.44 -9.41
C GLU A 54 7.02 -19.05 -10.72
N LEU A 55 7.72 -20.08 -11.20
CA LEU A 55 7.24 -20.89 -12.32
C LEU A 55 6.10 -21.78 -11.86
N GLN A 56 4.96 -21.62 -12.50
CA GLN A 56 3.77 -22.46 -12.33
C GLN A 56 3.49 -23.24 -13.60
N VAL A 57 3.15 -24.51 -13.47
CA VAL A 57 2.70 -25.34 -14.60
C VAL A 57 1.17 -25.36 -14.58
N TYR A 58 0.55 -24.90 -15.65
CA TYR A 58 -0.90 -24.94 -15.77
C TYR A 58 -1.35 -26.38 -16.03
N LYS A 59 -2.03 -26.98 -15.04
CA LYS A 59 -2.38 -28.41 -15.01
C LYS A 59 -3.12 -28.93 -16.28
N LYS A 60 -3.90 -28.07 -16.95
CA LYS A 60 -4.69 -28.47 -18.14
C LYS A 60 -3.88 -28.55 -19.43
N THR A 61 -2.86 -27.70 -19.58
CA THR A 61 -2.08 -27.60 -20.84
C THR A 61 -0.63 -27.97 -20.69
N GLY A 62 -0.12 -28.17 -19.48
CA GLY A 62 1.30 -28.38 -19.22
C GLY A 62 2.18 -27.15 -19.47
N GLU A 63 1.60 -26.01 -19.83
CA GLU A 63 2.36 -24.80 -20.13
C GLU A 63 2.94 -24.15 -18.87
N GLN A 64 4.18 -23.74 -18.96
CA GLN A 64 4.83 -22.96 -17.91
C GLN A 64 4.40 -21.50 -17.99
N THR A 65 4.05 -20.93 -16.85
CA THR A 65 3.69 -19.53 -16.69
C THR A 65 4.44 -18.97 -15.48
N LEU A 66 5.04 -17.80 -15.63
CA LEU A 66 5.67 -17.09 -14.53
C LEU A 66 4.60 -16.33 -13.76
N LYS A 67 4.33 -16.71 -12.53
CA LYS A 67 3.54 -15.91 -11.59
C LYS A 67 4.45 -14.86 -10.97
N ILE A 68 4.26 -13.60 -11.34
CA ILE A 68 5.10 -12.52 -10.85
C ILE A 68 4.85 -12.25 -9.37
N VAL A 69 5.93 -12.07 -8.63
CA VAL A 69 5.97 -11.50 -7.30
C VAL A 69 6.31 -10.02 -7.40
N ASP A 70 7.31 -9.68 -8.23
CA ASP A 70 7.72 -8.31 -8.50
C ASP A 70 8.29 -8.17 -9.92
N TYR A 71 8.40 -6.93 -10.36
CA TYR A 71 9.16 -6.59 -11.57
C TYR A 71 9.81 -5.22 -11.42
N GLU A 72 10.92 -5.05 -12.12
CA GLU A 72 11.63 -3.77 -12.25
C GLU A 72 11.68 -3.36 -13.72
N ILE A 73 11.67 -2.05 -13.97
CA ILE A 73 12.00 -1.51 -15.28
C ILE A 73 13.51 -1.53 -15.38
N ALA A 74 14.04 -2.23 -16.38
CA ALA A 74 15.47 -2.21 -16.69
C ALA A 74 15.91 -0.78 -17.06
N GLU A 75 17.20 -0.60 -17.21
CA GLU A 75 17.75 0.66 -17.67
C GLU A 75 17.06 1.13 -18.96
N LEU A 76 16.79 2.43 -19.02
CA LEU A 76 16.19 3.09 -20.19
C LEU A 76 17.29 3.35 -21.24
N ASP A 77 17.92 2.27 -21.68
CA ASP A 77 19.13 2.24 -22.50
C ASP A 77 18.91 2.45 -24.01
N SER A 78 17.65 2.53 -24.41
CA SER A 78 17.28 2.77 -25.81
C SER A 78 16.38 3.97 -25.99
N GLU A 79 16.50 4.64 -27.14
CA GLU A 79 15.62 5.76 -27.51
C GLU A 79 14.15 5.40 -27.37
N LYS A 80 13.74 4.21 -27.83
CA LYS A 80 12.35 3.74 -27.78
C LYS A 80 11.88 3.52 -26.36
N ALA A 81 12.68 2.89 -25.50
CA ALA A 81 12.34 2.65 -24.10
C ALA A 81 12.20 3.98 -23.33
N PHE A 82 13.14 4.89 -23.51
CA PHE A 82 13.13 6.21 -22.89
C PHE A 82 11.89 7.02 -23.28
N ILE A 83 11.59 7.12 -24.58
CA ILE A 83 10.42 7.86 -25.07
C ILE A 83 9.12 7.26 -24.54
N GLU A 84 8.99 5.93 -24.55
CA GLU A 84 7.78 5.24 -24.08
C GLU A 84 7.60 5.42 -22.58
N TYR A 85 8.66 5.31 -21.79
CA TYR A 85 8.61 5.54 -20.34
C TYR A 85 8.14 6.96 -20.01
N LEU A 86 8.68 7.98 -20.69
CA LEU A 86 8.25 9.37 -20.47
C LEU A 86 6.81 9.64 -20.93
N ALA A 87 6.31 8.90 -21.91
CA ALA A 87 4.94 9.06 -22.40
C ALA A 87 3.88 8.38 -21.51
N MET A 88 4.30 7.44 -20.65
CA MET A 88 3.37 6.75 -19.75
C MET A 88 2.82 7.64 -18.63
N PRO A 89 1.60 7.36 -18.13
CA PRO A 89 1.13 7.94 -16.88
C PRO A 89 2.07 7.54 -15.70
N PRO A 90 2.26 8.41 -14.72
CA PRO A 90 1.71 9.77 -14.63
C PRO A 90 2.54 10.85 -15.32
N ILE A 91 3.73 10.55 -15.82
CA ILE A 91 4.66 11.52 -16.44
C ILE A 91 4.03 12.21 -17.65
N ARG A 92 3.47 11.44 -18.59
CA ARG A 92 2.72 11.90 -19.78
C ARG A 92 3.43 12.96 -20.60
N LEU A 93 4.76 12.91 -20.70
CA LEU A 93 5.50 13.79 -21.60
C LEU A 93 5.23 13.38 -23.05
N GLY A 94 4.94 14.35 -23.90
CA GLY A 94 4.70 14.10 -25.32
C GLY A 94 5.92 13.44 -25.99
N ARG A 95 5.71 12.44 -26.87
CA ARG A 95 6.77 11.70 -27.55
C ARG A 95 7.77 12.60 -28.30
N ALA A 96 7.30 13.73 -28.85
CA ALA A 96 8.16 14.70 -29.54
C ALA A 96 9.22 15.29 -28.60
N GLN A 97 8.81 15.65 -27.37
CA GLN A 97 9.72 16.17 -26.35
C GLN A 97 10.67 15.09 -25.85
N GLY A 98 10.17 13.88 -25.57
CA GLY A 98 11.00 12.74 -25.20
C GLY A 98 12.07 12.42 -26.26
N LYS A 99 11.67 12.42 -27.54
CA LYS A 99 12.58 12.23 -28.66
C LYS A 99 13.64 13.35 -28.77
N LYS A 100 13.23 14.61 -28.51
CA LYS A 100 14.17 15.74 -28.52
C LYS A 100 15.19 15.62 -27.39
N ILE A 101 14.75 15.23 -26.18
CA ILE A 101 15.65 15.01 -25.04
C ILE A 101 16.67 13.91 -25.38
N TYR A 102 16.21 12.75 -25.86
CA TYR A 102 17.11 11.63 -26.17
C TYR A 102 18.09 11.95 -27.28
N ARG A 103 17.66 12.67 -28.32
CA ARG A 103 18.54 13.11 -29.43
C ARG A 103 19.68 14.03 -28.98
N LEU A 104 19.41 14.87 -27.97
CA LEU A 104 20.39 15.81 -27.44
C LEU A 104 21.39 15.15 -26.48
N TYR A 105 20.91 14.20 -25.65
CA TYR A 105 21.67 13.69 -24.51
C TYR A 105 21.89 12.17 -24.51
N GLY A 106 21.19 11.43 -25.39
CA GLY A 106 21.33 9.98 -25.46
C GLY A 106 21.10 9.30 -24.12
N ASN A 107 21.98 8.38 -23.76
CA ASN A 107 21.93 7.63 -22.52
C ASN A 107 22.19 8.50 -21.27
N MET A 108 22.78 9.69 -21.41
CA MET A 108 22.96 10.64 -20.30
C MET A 108 21.65 11.34 -19.90
N ALA A 109 20.59 11.22 -20.71
CA ALA A 109 19.31 11.91 -20.45
C ALA A 109 18.71 11.56 -19.08
N VAL A 110 18.80 10.30 -18.64
CA VAL A 110 18.30 9.83 -17.34
C VAL A 110 19.10 10.47 -16.20
N GLU A 111 20.41 10.48 -16.30
CA GLU A 111 21.31 11.06 -15.31
C GLU A 111 21.09 12.58 -15.17
N LEU A 112 20.94 13.27 -16.30
CA LEU A 112 20.64 14.71 -16.31
C LEU A 112 19.26 15.01 -15.70
N LEU A 113 18.25 14.18 -15.97
CA LEU A 113 16.93 14.35 -15.33
C LEU A 113 16.98 14.14 -13.81
N ASP A 114 17.84 13.25 -13.35
CA ASP A 114 18.00 12.97 -11.91
C ASP A 114 18.83 14.05 -11.20
N ASN A 115 19.93 14.54 -11.81
CA ASN A 115 20.94 15.35 -11.15
C ASN A 115 20.93 16.83 -11.55
N ASP A 116 20.72 17.15 -12.85
CA ASP A 116 20.73 18.51 -13.38
C ASP A 116 19.61 18.74 -14.41
N PRO A 117 18.34 18.69 -14.00
CA PRO A 117 17.21 18.81 -14.89
C PRO A 117 17.06 20.21 -15.55
N GLU A 118 17.71 21.24 -15.03
CA GLU A 118 17.70 22.59 -15.61
C GLU A 118 18.33 22.63 -17.02
N VAL A 119 19.30 21.77 -17.28
CA VAL A 119 19.89 21.59 -18.63
C VAL A 119 18.80 21.18 -19.63
N ILE A 120 17.91 20.25 -19.21
CA ILE A 120 16.77 19.80 -20.05
C ILE A 120 15.75 20.94 -20.24
N TYR A 121 15.47 21.73 -19.19
CA TYR A 121 14.60 22.90 -19.31
C TYR A 121 15.09 23.85 -20.39
N ASN A 122 16.34 24.27 -20.29
CA ASN A 122 16.93 25.25 -21.19
C ASN A 122 16.92 24.79 -22.66
N ALA A 123 17.21 23.50 -22.90
CA ALA A 123 17.30 22.96 -24.26
C ALA A 123 15.95 22.63 -24.90
N VAL A 124 14.96 22.22 -24.10
CA VAL A 124 13.72 21.64 -24.64
C VAL A 124 12.48 22.46 -24.36
N PHE A 125 12.36 23.07 -23.17
CA PHE A 125 11.12 23.69 -22.71
C PHE A 125 11.12 25.22 -22.76
N LYS A 126 12.27 25.88 -22.61
CA LYS A 126 12.41 27.34 -22.47
C LYS A 126 11.63 28.13 -23.53
N ASN A 127 11.68 27.68 -24.78
CA ASN A 127 11.08 28.36 -25.93
C ASN A 127 9.69 27.80 -26.31
N LEU A 128 9.08 26.95 -25.46
CA LEU A 128 7.74 26.41 -25.68
C LEU A 128 6.67 27.32 -25.03
N MET A 129 5.51 27.39 -25.65
CA MET A 129 4.34 28.03 -25.03
C MET A 129 4.02 27.28 -23.72
N ASN A 130 3.91 28.02 -22.59
CA ASN A 130 3.79 27.47 -21.24
C ASN A 130 4.93 26.51 -20.84
N GLY A 131 6.12 26.65 -21.42
CA GLY A 131 7.24 25.75 -21.26
C GLY A 131 7.66 25.55 -19.80
N LYS A 132 7.71 26.62 -18.99
CA LYS A 132 8.03 26.55 -17.56
C LYS A 132 7.00 25.70 -16.77
N LYS A 133 5.70 25.90 -17.00
CA LYS A 133 4.62 25.13 -16.33
C LYS A 133 4.70 23.64 -16.71
N ARG A 134 4.89 23.35 -18.01
CA ARG A 134 5.03 21.98 -18.52
C ARG A 134 6.25 21.29 -17.98
N TYR A 135 7.38 21.99 -17.90
CA TYR A 135 8.61 21.47 -17.32
C TYR A 135 8.45 21.15 -15.83
N LEU A 136 7.90 22.08 -15.03
CA LEU A 136 7.70 21.87 -13.60
C LEU A 136 6.81 20.67 -13.31
N HIS A 137 5.73 20.50 -14.08
CA HIS A 137 4.89 19.31 -13.97
C HIS A 137 5.68 18.03 -14.32
N PHE A 138 6.35 18.03 -15.46
CA PHE A 138 7.14 16.88 -15.93
C PHE A 138 8.22 16.46 -14.93
N ILE A 139 9.04 17.41 -14.48
CA ILE A 139 10.15 17.07 -13.57
C ILE A 139 9.65 16.68 -12.18
N GLY A 140 8.54 17.25 -11.73
CA GLY A 140 7.86 16.84 -10.49
C GLY A 140 7.42 15.37 -10.56
N GLU A 141 6.74 14.98 -11.65
CA GLU A 141 6.31 13.59 -11.84
C GLU A 141 7.50 12.63 -12.06
N TRP A 142 8.54 13.06 -12.79
CA TRP A 142 9.76 12.28 -12.93
C TRP A 142 10.39 11.95 -11.56
N LYS A 143 10.63 12.97 -10.73
CA LYS A 143 11.21 12.81 -9.40
C LYS A 143 10.36 11.93 -8.50
N ARG A 144 9.03 12.13 -8.52
CA ARG A 144 8.08 11.30 -7.76
C ARG A 144 8.17 9.84 -8.18
N GLN A 145 8.16 9.55 -9.48
CA GLN A 145 8.25 8.17 -9.98
C GLN A 145 9.59 7.50 -9.62
N ARG A 146 10.70 8.23 -9.72
CA ARG A 146 12.02 7.71 -9.32
C ARG A 146 12.08 7.37 -7.84
N LYS A 147 11.53 8.22 -6.96
CA LYS A 147 11.44 7.96 -5.53
C LYS A 147 10.56 6.74 -5.24
N LEU A 148 9.38 6.67 -5.88
CA LEU A 148 8.44 5.55 -5.71
C LEU A 148 9.05 4.22 -6.17
N LEU A 149 9.75 4.19 -7.30
CA LEU A 149 10.44 2.98 -7.76
C LEU A 149 11.48 2.49 -6.74
N LYS A 150 12.33 3.39 -6.22
CA LYS A 150 13.36 3.04 -5.23
C LYS A 150 12.74 2.45 -3.96
N ILE A 151 11.71 3.10 -3.40
CA ILE A 151 11.06 2.59 -2.19
C ILE A 151 10.28 1.30 -2.45
N THR A 152 9.66 1.15 -3.64
CA THR A 152 8.95 -0.07 -4.02
C THR A 152 9.92 -1.26 -4.05
N SER A 153 11.02 -1.15 -4.78
CA SER A 153 12.03 -2.22 -4.84
C SER A 153 12.59 -2.56 -3.45
N PHE A 154 12.75 -1.55 -2.59
CA PHE A 154 13.17 -1.79 -1.21
C PHE A 154 12.13 -2.58 -0.44
N LEU A 155 10.87 -2.13 -0.39
CA LEU A 155 9.79 -2.74 0.40
C LEU A 155 9.43 -4.16 -0.07
N VAL A 156 9.42 -4.39 -1.39
CA VAL A 156 9.09 -5.70 -1.95
C VAL A 156 10.11 -6.76 -1.56
N ARG A 157 11.40 -6.42 -1.43
CA ARG A 157 12.44 -7.34 -0.92
C ARG A 157 12.18 -7.85 0.50
N TYR A 158 11.41 -7.10 1.29
CA TYR A 158 10.96 -7.49 2.64
C TYR A 158 9.57 -8.11 2.65
N GLY A 159 8.98 -8.40 1.48
CA GLY A 159 7.70 -9.11 1.38
C GLY A 159 6.46 -8.22 1.33
N VAL A 160 6.62 -6.89 1.25
CA VAL A 160 5.50 -5.99 1.00
C VAL A 160 5.04 -6.14 -0.44
N LYS A 161 3.75 -6.39 -0.66
CA LYS A 161 3.22 -6.56 -2.02
C LYS A 161 3.24 -5.23 -2.77
N ARG A 162 3.62 -5.24 -4.05
CA ARG A 162 3.67 -4.04 -4.89
C ARG A 162 2.36 -3.24 -4.89
N ARG A 163 1.21 -3.89 -4.93
CA ARG A 163 -0.10 -3.22 -4.84
C ARG A 163 -0.30 -2.45 -3.54
N ASP A 164 0.26 -2.97 -2.45
CA ASP A 164 0.13 -2.34 -1.13
C ASP A 164 1.05 -1.12 -1.03
N VAL A 165 2.20 -1.11 -1.74
CA VAL A 165 3.09 0.06 -1.81
C VAL A 165 2.39 1.28 -2.39
N VAL A 166 1.51 1.10 -3.39
CA VAL A 166 0.71 2.21 -3.96
C VAL A 166 -0.20 2.80 -2.89
N LYS A 167 -0.94 1.95 -2.16
CA LYS A 167 -1.82 2.39 -1.06
C LYS A 167 -1.03 3.03 0.09
N LEU A 168 0.14 2.47 0.41
CA LEU A 168 1.05 3.04 1.41
C LEU A 168 1.52 4.43 1.02
N ASN A 169 1.85 4.63 -0.26
CA ASN A 169 2.27 5.93 -0.77
C ASN A 169 1.13 6.96 -0.73
N ASP A 170 -0.10 6.55 -1.06
CA ASP A 170 -1.28 7.41 -0.98
C ASP A 170 -1.67 7.75 0.47
N GLY A 171 -1.31 6.88 1.42
CA GLY A 171 -1.54 7.08 2.85
C GLY A 171 -0.48 7.90 3.58
N VAL A 172 0.56 8.40 2.87
CA VAL A 172 1.59 9.26 3.47
C VAL A 172 1.01 10.61 3.87
N PRO A 173 1.14 11.03 5.13
CA PRO A 173 0.71 12.37 5.56
C PRO A 173 1.66 13.43 5.00
N LEU A 174 1.26 14.07 3.90
CA LEU A 174 2.07 15.06 3.16
C LEU A 174 2.35 16.35 3.94
N ASN A 175 1.69 16.56 5.08
CA ASN A 175 2.01 17.63 6.02
C ASN A 175 3.23 17.32 6.90
N LYS A 176 3.68 16.05 6.93
CA LYS A 176 4.79 15.60 7.76
C LYS A 176 5.96 15.04 6.93
N TYR A 177 5.67 14.37 5.81
CA TYR A 177 6.68 13.70 4.98
C TYR A 177 6.50 14.06 3.51
N ASP A 178 7.61 14.18 2.79
CA ASP A 178 7.60 14.45 1.35
C ASP A 178 7.24 13.20 0.53
N ASP A 179 7.59 12.01 1.03
CA ASP A 179 7.35 10.74 0.34
C ASP A 179 7.33 9.53 1.29
N LEU A 180 6.90 8.38 0.75
CA LEU A 180 6.86 7.10 1.49
C LEU A 180 8.23 6.67 2.02
N GLY A 181 9.30 6.95 1.28
CA GLY A 181 10.66 6.58 1.70
C GLY A 181 11.11 7.36 2.93
N GLU A 182 10.73 8.62 3.03
CA GLU A 182 10.98 9.43 4.21
C GLU A 182 10.16 8.93 5.42
N ALA A 183 8.87 8.70 5.22
CA ALA A 183 7.99 8.16 6.27
C ALA A 183 8.51 6.83 6.83
N VAL A 184 8.97 5.91 5.97
CA VAL A 184 9.51 4.61 6.38
C VAL A 184 10.86 4.74 7.08
N ARG A 185 11.71 5.69 6.69
CA ARG A 185 12.99 5.94 7.39
C ARG A 185 12.78 6.54 8.77
N ASP A 186 11.83 7.46 8.91
CA ASP A 186 11.48 8.07 10.18
C ASP A 186 10.81 7.05 11.12
N ASN A 187 9.90 6.24 10.59
CA ASN A 187 9.18 5.23 11.36
C ASN A 187 8.80 4.02 10.47
N PRO A 188 9.55 2.92 10.51
CA PRO A 188 9.21 1.71 9.73
C PRO A 188 7.82 1.13 10.06
N TYR A 189 7.34 1.34 11.28
CA TYR A 189 6.03 0.87 11.73
C TYR A 189 4.85 1.70 11.21
N PHE A 190 5.13 2.81 10.51
CA PHE A 190 4.14 3.55 9.73
C PHE A 190 3.38 2.63 8.76
N LEU A 191 4.07 1.65 8.18
CA LEU A 191 3.50 0.69 7.23
C LEU A 191 2.28 -0.07 7.76
N MET A 192 2.17 -0.24 9.09
CA MET A 192 1.04 -0.90 9.75
C MET A 192 -0.16 0.02 9.98
N ASN A 193 -0.01 1.33 9.79
CA ASN A 193 -1.02 2.31 10.16
C ASN A 193 -1.91 2.75 9.00
N VAL A 194 -1.58 2.38 7.75
CA VAL A 194 -2.34 2.77 6.56
C VAL A 194 -3.59 1.90 6.41
N PRO A 195 -4.79 2.48 6.36
CA PRO A 195 -6.04 1.74 6.22
C PRO A 195 -6.07 0.88 4.95
N GLY A 196 -6.57 -0.35 5.07
CA GLY A 196 -6.69 -1.28 3.95
C GLY A 196 -5.37 -1.90 3.48
N VAL A 197 -4.28 -1.71 4.25
CA VAL A 197 -3.01 -2.40 4.08
C VAL A 197 -2.69 -3.18 5.35
N TYR A 198 -2.36 -4.46 5.18
CA TYR A 198 -2.03 -5.36 6.30
C TYR A 198 -0.58 -5.81 6.15
N ILE A 199 0.31 -5.13 6.84
CA ILE A 199 1.72 -5.49 6.93
C ILE A 199 1.97 -6.12 8.29
N ASP A 200 2.58 -7.32 8.28
CA ASP A 200 2.94 -8.01 9.51
C ASP A 200 4.08 -7.26 10.23
N ILE A 201 4.05 -7.28 11.57
CA ILE A 201 5.07 -6.60 12.38
C ILE A 201 6.46 -7.19 12.15
N THR A 202 6.57 -8.47 11.82
CA THR A 202 7.84 -9.12 11.51
C THR A 202 8.52 -8.50 10.29
N ILE A 203 7.73 -8.13 9.27
CA ILE A 203 8.22 -7.39 8.09
C ILE A 203 8.74 -6.01 8.50
N CYS A 204 7.98 -5.30 9.34
CA CYS A 204 8.40 -4.00 9.84
C CYS A 204 9.67 -4.10 10.70
N ASP A 205 9.82 -5.15 11.51
CA ASP A 205 11.02 -5.41 12.31
C ASP A 205 12.25 -5.67 11.43
N GLU A 206 12.11 -6.42 10.33
CA GLU A 206 13.20 -6.64 9.38
C GLU A 206 13.62 -5.34 8.66
N ILE A 207 12.64 -4.53 8.27
CA ILE A 207 12.89 -3.20 7.70
C ILE A 207 13.58 -2.30 8.74
N ALA A 208 13.09 -2.28 9.98
CA ALA A 208 13.66 -1.52 11.09
C ALA A 208 15.12 -1.88 11.34
N LYS A 209 15.44 -3.18 11.40
CA LYS A 209 16.83 -3.67 11.52
C LYS A 209 17.70 -3.16 10.39
N LYS A 210 17.21 -3.21 9.14
CA LYS A 210 17.94 -2.73 7.97
C LYS A 210 18.19 -1.23 7.99
N LEU A 211 17.25 -0.47 8.53
CA LEU A 211 17.34 0.99 8.67
C LEU A 211 18.05 1.42 9.98
N HIS A 212 18.53 0.47 10.77
CA HIS A 212 19.11 0.71 12.10
C HIS A 212 18.15 1.46 13.04
N PHE A 213 16.85 1.21 12.89
CA PHE A 213 15.82 1.77 13.75
C PHE A 213 15.72 0.97 15.06
N PRO A 214 15.58 1.60 16.24
CA PRO A 214 15.58 0.91 17.52
C PRO A 214 14.38 -0.02 17.69
N LEU A 215 14.62 -1.30 18.00
CA LEU A 215 13.56 -2.29 18.21
C LEU A 215 12.86 -2.17 19.57
N ASN A 216 13.37 -1.35 20.47
CA ASN A 216 12.72 -0.98 21.75
C ASN A 216 12.05 0.39 21.68
N SER A 217 11.81 0.92 20.47
CA SER A 217 11.19 2.23 20.28
C SER A 217 9.73 2.25 20.72
N PRO A 218 9.23 3.38 21.20
CA PRO A 218 7.79 3.55 21.48
C PRO A 218 6.90 3.31 20.26
N GLU A 219 7.39 3.61 19.05
CA GLU A 219 6.70 3.40 17.79
C GLU A 219 6.44 1.91 17.53
N ARG A 220 7.42 1.05 17.81
CA ARG A 220 7.27 -0.41 17.72
C ARG A 220 6.24 -0.93 18.71
N ILE A 221 6.31 -0.46 19.96
CA ILE A 221 5.37 -0.86 21.01
C ILE A 221 3.94 -0.40 20.65
N LYS A 222 3.74 0.83 20.18
CA LYS A 222 2.45 1.32 19.67
C LYS A 222 1.91 0.45 18.55
N ALA A 223 2.77 0.07 17.60
CA ALA A 223 2.38 -0.81 16.49
C ALA A 223 1.96 -2.19 16.99
N GLY A 224 2.67 -2.77 17.95
CA GLY A 224 2.33 -4.04 18.58
C GLY A 224 1.00 -3.98 19.34
N VAL A 225 0.76 -2.92 20.11
CA VAL A 225 -0.54 -2.69 20.78
C VAL A 225 -1.67 -2.68 19.75
N LYS A 226 -1.54 -1.89 18.68
CA LYS A 226 -2.55 -1.84 17.62
C LYS A 226 -2.73 -3.19 16.91
N TYR A 227 -1.65 -3.95 16.70
CA TYR A 227 -1.71 -5.27 16.09
C TYR A 227 -2.51 -6.25 16.95
N ILE A 228 -2.23 -6.32 18.24
CA ILE A 228 -2.93 -7.20 19.19
C ILE A 228 -4.41 -6.80 19.30
N LEU A 229 -4.72 -5.50 19.42
CA LEU A 229 -6.12 -5.02 19.43
C LEU A 229 -6.88 -5.37 18.13
N ARG A 230 -6.24 -5.23 16.96
CA ARG A 230 -6.86 -5.64 15.68
C ARG A 230 -7.11 -7.15 15.63
N ARG A 231 -6.20 -7.95 16.16
CA ARG A 231 -6.38 -9.41 16.27
C ARG A 231 -7.56 -9.75 17.19
N ALA A 232 -7.68 -9.07 18.33
CA ALA A 232 -8.81 -9.21 19.23
C ALA A 232 -10.14 -8.84 18.56
N MET A 233 -10.18 -7.76 17.77
CA MET A 233 -11.35 -7.37 16.99
C MET A 233 -11.77 -8.44 15.97
N GLN A 234 -10.83 -9.12 15.33
CA GLN A 234 -11.15 -10.24 14.43
C GLN A 234 -11.79 -11.43 15.16
N GLN A 235 -11.56 -11.53 16.48
CA GLN A 235 -12.19 -12.52 17.37
C GLN A 235 -13.52 -12.01 18.00
N GLY A 236 -13.96 -10.80 17.64
CA GLY A 236 -15.21 -10.21 18.13
C GLY A 236 -15.05 -9.32 19.36
N HIS A 237 -13.84 -9.01 19.81
CA HIS A 237 -13.58 -8.15 20.96
C HIS A 237 -13.32 -6.70 20.52
N MET A 238 -14.09 -5.75 21.00
CA MET A 238 -13.90 -4.33 20.65
C MET A 238 -12.79 -3.66 21.47
N PHE A 239 -12.44 -4.22 22.63
CA PHE A 239 -11.40 -3.77 23.53
C PHE A 239 -10.67 -4.93 24.19
N MET A 240 -9.56 -4.63 24.86
CA MET A 240 -8.91 -5.53 25.80
C MET A 240 -8.70 -4.79 27.13
N TYR A 241 -8.73 -5.54 28.23
CA TYR A 241 -8.31 -5.01 29.53
C TYR A 241 -6.79 -4.80 29.57
N SER A 242 -6.34 -3.79 30.33
CA SER A 242 -4.92 -3.49 30.42
C SER A 242 -4.14 -4.59 31.14
N SER A 243 -4.72 -5.16 32.18
CA SER A 243 -4.09 -6.14 33.06
C SER A 243 -4.82 -7.50 33.06
N GLY A 244 -4.31 -8.47 33.81
CA GLY A 244 -4.85 -9.82 33.90
C GLY A 244 -4.11 -10.85 33.05
N GLU A 245 -4.61 -12.10 33.10
CA GLU A 245 -3.95 -13.24 32.43
C GLU A 245 -3.92 -13.07 30.90
N ASN A 246 -5.01 -12.55 30.33
CA ASN A 246 -5.15 -12.21 28.89
C ASN A 246 -5.13 -10.67 28.69
N GLY A 247 -4.45 -9.95 29.57
CA GLY A 247 -4.38 -8.50 29.50
C GLY A 247 -3.47 -8.02 28.38
N LEU A 248 -3.82 -6.89 27.77
CA LEU A 248 -3.11 -6.29 26.64
C LEU A 248 -1.62 -6.08 26.91
N VAL A 249 -1.27 -5.61 28.12
CA VAL A 249 0.14 -5.35 28.51
C VAL A 249 0.95 -6.63 28.44
N LYS A 250 0.41 -7.74 28.98
CA LYS A 250 1.10 -9.04 28.97
C LYS A 250 1.22 -9.57 27.54
N GLU A 251 0.13 -9.58 26.77
CA GLU A 251 0.15 -10.10 25.39
C GLU A 251 1.12 -9.33 24.49
N VAL A 252 1.15 -7.99 24.59
CA VAL A 252 2.09 -7.16 23.82
C VAL A 252 3.53 -7.42 24.28
N SER A 253 3.78 -7.49 25.57
CA SER A 253 5.10 -7.77 26.12
C SER A 253 5.67 -9.11 25.62
N GLU A 254 4.86 -10.18 25.67
CA GLU A 254 5.22 -11.51 25.16
C GLU A 254 5.42 -11.52 23.64
N PHE A 255 4.52 -10.87 22.89
CA PHE A 255 4.57 -10.81 21.43
C PHE A 255 5.80 -10.07 20.90
N LEU A 256 6.17 -8.93 21.54
CA LEU A 256 7.29 -8.11 21.12
C LEU A 256 8.61 -8.47 21.82
N HIS A 257 8.59 -9.34 22.83
CA HIS A 257 9.73 -9.63 23.72
C HIS A 257 10.30 -8.37 24.39
N VAL A 258 9.41 -7.51 24.91
CA VAL A 258 9.75 -6.29 25.64
C VAL A 258 9.27 -6.38 27.09
N GLN A 259 9.75 -5.48 27.97
CA GLN A 259 9.30 -5.45 29.36
C GLN A 259 7.89 -4.87 29.47
N GLN A 260 7.06 -5.36 30.38
CA GLN A 260 5.71 -4.85 30.60
C GLN A 260 5.67 -3.36 30.98
N ASN A 261 6.67 -2.89 31.72
CA ASN A 261 6.78 -1.47 32.07
C ASN A 261 6.98 -0.56 30.85
N GLU A 262 7.63 -1.04 29.78
CA GLU A 262 7.77 -0.29 28.53
C GLU A 262 6.42 -0.14 27.84
N VAL A 263 5.62 -1.24 27.81
CA VAL A 263 4.26 -1.19 27.27
C VAL A 263 3.38 -0.23 28.07
N VAL A 264 3.42 -0.32 29.40
CA VAL A 264 2.69 0.59 30.31
C VAL A 264 3.10 2.05 30.10
N SER A 265 4.40 2.33 29.91
CA SER A 265 4.91 3.68 29.63
C SER A 265 4.31 4.24 28.34
N VAL A 266 4.23 3.41 27.28
CA VAL A 266 3.62 3.83 26.01
C VAL A 266 2.11 4.07 26.17
N LEU A 267 1.38 3.22 26.87
CA LEU A 267 -0.04 3.43 27.13
C LEU A 267 -0.31 4.69 27.94
N ASN A 268 0.53 4.97 28.94
CA ASN A 268 0.43 6.19 29.78
C ASN A 268 0.69 7.47 28.99
N SER A 269 1.43 7.40 27.88
CA SER A 269 1.60 8.54 26.97
C SER A 269 0.33 8.91 26.20
N ARG A 270 -0.74 8.10 26.31
CA ARG A 270 -2.04 8.27 25.67
C ARG A 270 -1.94 8.56 24.17
N PRO A 271 -1.48 7.61 23.38
CA PRO A 271 -1.42 7.80 21.94
C PRO A 271 -2.80 8.16 21.38
N GLU A 272 -2.87 9.12 20.46
CA GLU A 272 -4.14 9.63 19.89
C GLU A 272 -5.03 8.55 19.29
N GLU A 273 -4.42 7.49 18.78
CA GLU A 273 -5.18 6.39 18.15
C GLU A 273 -5.71 5.33 19.12
N LEU A 274 -5.49 5.50 20.43
CA LEU A 274 -5.94 4.61 21.49
C LEU A 274 -6.84 5.35 22.46
N ILE A 275 -7.94 4.70 22.86
CA ILE A 275 -8.81 5.19 23.93
C ILE A 275 -8.60 4.29 25.15
N LEU A 276 -8.28 4.90 26.28
CA LEU A 276 -8.14 4.24 27.57
C LEU A 276 -9.30 4.69 28.47
N GLU A 277 -10.27 3.81 28.66
CA GLU A 277 -11.45 4.05 29.49
C GLU A 277 -11.34 3.26 30.79
N LYS A 278 -11.51 3.94 31.93
CA LYS A 278 -11.47 3.28 33.23
C LYS A 278 -12.77 2.52 33.48
N ASP A 279 -12.70 1.22 33.61
CA ASP A 279 -13.81 0.38 34.05
C ASP A 279 -13.96 0.50 35.58
N LYS A 280 -15.12 1.04 36.01
CA LYS A 280 -15.39 1.25 37.43
C LYS A 280 -15.75 -0.05 38.17
N GLU A 281 -16.26 -1.04 37.44
CA GLU A 281 -16.69 -2.33 38.01
C GLU A 281 -15.50 -3.25 38.21
N HIS A 282 -14.58 -3.30 37.26
CA HIS A 282 -13.42 -4.18 37.30
C HIS A 282 -12.15 -3.48 37.85
N GLY A 283 -12.17 -2.16 38.00
CA GLY A 283 -11.02 -1.39 38.52
C GLY A 283 -9.84 -1.28 37.55
N ASP A 284 -9.99 -1.77 36.32
CA ASP A 284 -8.97 -1.81 35.26
C ASP A 284 -9.31 -0.84 34.12
N TYR A 285 -8.44 -0.75 33.11
CA TYR A 285 -8.67 0.05 31.92
C TYR A 285 -9.08 -0.84 30.75
N ARG A 286 -10.17 -0.46 30.05
CA ARG A 286 -10.51 -0.94 28.72
C ARG A 286 -9.72 -0.15 27.70
N ILE A 287 -8.99 -0.83 26.85
CA ILE A 287 -8.14 -0.19 25.83
C ILE A 287 -8.71 -0.53 24.46
N TYR A 288 -9.06 0.50 23.72
CA TYR A 288 -9.68 0.44 22.40
C TYR A 288 -8.74 1.04 21.34
N LEU A 289 -8.91 0.60 20.10
CA LEU A 289 -8.58 1.43 18.97
C LEU A 289 -9.62 2.56 18.85
N GLU A 290 -9.19 3.80 18.60
CA GLU A 290 -10.07 4.98 18.56
C GLU A 290 -11.31 4.77 17.69
N TYR A 291 -11.14 4.23 16.48
CA TYR A 291 -12.25 3.98 15.57
C TYR A 291 -13.22 2.90 16.08
N ALA A 292 -12.72 1.88 16.76
CA ALA A 292 -13.56 0.83 17.35
C ALA A 292 -14.44 1.39 18.46
N HIS A 293 -13.86 2.20 19.33
CA HIS A 293 -14.61 2.92 20.38
C HIS A 293 -15.68 3.83 19.77
N LYS A 294 -15.35 4.59 18.73
CA LYS A 294 -16.32 5.44 18.02
C LYS A 294 -17.48 4.63 17.42
N TRP A 295 -17.22 3.44 16.87
CA TRP A 295 -18.25 2.57 16.33
C TRP A 295 -19.18 2.04 17.43
N GLU A 296 -18.62 1.62 18.56
CA GLU A 296 -19.40 1.13 19.70
C GLU A 296 -20.30 2.23 20.28
N CYS A 297 -19.73 3.42 20.52
CA CYS A 297 -20.51 4.58 20.99
C CYS A 297 -21.58 4.99 19.97
N GLY A 298 -21.27 5.06 18.69
CA GLY A 298 -22.22 5.41 17.64
C GLY A 298 -23.35 4.39 17.50
N LEU A 299 -23.04 3.11 17.66
CA LEU A 299 -24.08 2.05 17.70
C LEU A 299 -25.00 2.22 18.91
N ALA A 300 -24.42 2.43 20.09
CA ALA A 300 -25.18 2.64 21.32
C ALA A 300 -26.11 3.87 21.22
N GLU A 301 -25.59 4.98 20.67
CA GLU A 301 -26.41 6.18 20.41
C GLU A 301 -27.56 5.92 19.42
N ASN A 302 -27.30 5.18 18.35
CA ASN A 302 -28.34 4.85 17.37
C ASN A 302 -29.41 3.94 17.96
N ILE A 303 -29.04 2.94 18.74
CA ILE A 303 -29.95 2.06 19.45
C ILE A 303 -30.82 2.90 20.45
N TYR A 304 -30.13 3.78 21.21
CA TYR A 304 -30.83 4.67 22.14
C TYR A 304 -31.87 5.56 21.44
N ARG A 305 -31.47 6.21 20.34
CA ARG A 305 -32.37 7.04 19.51
C ARG A 305 -33.55 6.22 18.98
N PHE A 306 -33.25 4.99 18.49
CA PHE A 306 -34.31 4.11 17.98
C PHE A 306 -35.31 3.74 19.04
N LEU A 307 -34.86 3.34 20.24
CA LEU A 307 -35.74 2.96 21.37
C LEU A 307 -36.55 4.13 21.92
N HIS A 308 -36.04 5.36 21.84
CA HIS A 308 -36.69 6.56 22.35
C HIS A 308 -37.36 7.40 21.26
N ARG A 309 -37.37 6.92 20.01
CA ARG A 309 -38.09 7.59 18.92
C ARG A 309 -39.60 7.51 19.23
N LYS A 310 -40.23 8.68 19.42
CA LYS A 310 -41.68 8.77 19.45
C LYS A 310 -42.19 8.45 18.04
N THR A 311 -42.62 7.23 17.80
CA THR A 311 -43.35 6.88 16.58
C THR A 311 -44.80 7.34 16.82
N ASN A 312 -45.21 8.37 16.07
CA ASN A 312 -46.62 8.75 16.04
C ASN A 312 -47.46 7.77 15.18
N ASP A 313 -46.81 6.88 14.50
CA ASP A 313 -47.42 5.85 13.66
C ASP A 313 -47.52 4.55 14.49
N ILE A 314 -48.56 4.44 15.26
CA ILE A 314 -49.03 3.14 15.75
C ILE A 314 -49.62 2.46 14.52
N ILE A 315 -48.87 1.58 13.90
CA ILE A 315 -49.42 0.67 12.89
C ILE A 315 -50.48 -0.15 13.60
N SER A 316 -51.73 -0.01 13.22
CA SER A 316 -52.81 -0.75 13.83
C SER A 316 -52.65 -2.25 13.55
N GLU A 317 -53.09 -3.12 14.46
CA GLU A 317 -53.10 -4.58 14.25
C GLU A 317 -53.75 -4.96 12.89
N ASN A 318 -54.77 -4.23 12.47
CA ASN A 318 -55.45 -4.42 11.19
C ASN A 318 -54.53 -4.13 9.96
N GLU A 319 -53.63 -3.14 10.07
CA GLU A 319 -52.70 -2.85 8.99
C GLU A 319 -51.58 -3.90 8.92
N VAL A 320 -51.11 -4.41 10.05
CA VAL A 320 -50.18 -5.53 10.13
C VAL A 320 -50.81 -6.79 9.52
N GLN A 321 -52.07 -7.07 9.90
CA GLN A 321 -52.80 -8.23 9.40
C GLN A 321 -53.01 -8.16 7.87
N LYS A 322 -53.39 -7.01 7.33
CA LYS A 322 -53.52 -6.78 5.89
C LYS A 322 -52.18 -6.97 5.16
N PHE A 323 -51.10 -6.49 5.75
CA PHE A 323 -49.77 -6.67 5.17
C PHE A 323 -49.39 -8.15 5.09
N ILE A 324 -49.61 -8.91 6.16
CA ILE A 324 -49.36 -10.36 6.22
C ILE A 324 -50.21 -11.11 5.19
N GLU A 325 -51.50 -10.80 5.07
CA GLU A 325 -52.43 -11.43 4.12
C GLU A 325 -52.01 -11.14 2.65
N THR A 326 -51.50 -9.95 2.36
CA THR A 326 -51.02 -9.59 1.03
C THR A 326 -49.80 -10.41 0.64
N TYR A 327 -48.87 -10.63 1.57
CA TYR A 327 -47.62 -11.41 1.32
C TYR A 327 -47.83 -12.94 1.33
N GLN A 328 -48.96 -13.44 1.86
CA GLN A 328 -49.29 -14.87 1.81
C GLN A 328 -50.00 -15.28 0.52
N GLN A 329 -50.39 -14.31 -0.35
CA GLN A 329 -51.07 -14.54 -1.62
C GLN A 329 -50.14 -14.45 -2.84
N GLU A 330 -48.88 -14.08 -2.66
CA GLU A 330 -47.77 -14.18 -3.63
C GLU A 330 -46.96 -15.45 -3.37
#